data_0a6e9664fbd7497787481d332b334f28
#
_entry.id   0a6e9664fbd7497787481d332b334f28
#
_cell.length_a   1.000
_cell.length_b   1.000
_cell.length_c   1.000
_cell.angle_alpha   90.00
_cell.angle_beta   90.00
_cell.angle_gamma   90.00
#
_symmetry.space_group_name_H-M   'P 1'
#
loop_
_entity.id
_entity.type
_entity.pdbx_description
1 polymer ?
#
loop_
_entity_poly.entity_id
_entity_poly.type
_entity_poly.pdbx_seq_one_letter_code
_entity_poly.pdbx_strand_id
1 'polypeptide(L)'
;MQRAAEIIHPVAVTQEKPLGLGHAVGLAESVLDDDEDCFAVMLPDDVIEPTAAMSEMIRVRKEHGGSVLLAVEVDPAHVSSYGVFDVERTEDDRVKKVVGMVEKPAVEDAPSNLVATGRYLLDRAIFDALRRIEPGKGGELQLTDAIDLLISEGHPVHVVVHDGIRHDLGNPAGFIPASVEFGLRHPKYGPALFEDLEALLEKYRPELG
;
A
#
# COMPACT_ATOMS: atom_id res chain seq x y z
N MET A 1 18.01 -8.35 13.07
CA MET A 1 18.57 -7.49 12.01
C MET A 1 19.67 -8.20 11.21
N GLN A 2 20.69 -8.82 11.82
CA GLN A 2 21.79 -9.48 11.07
C GLN A 2 21.31 -10.55 10.07
N ARG A 3 20.34 -11.39 10.45
CA ARG A 3 19.85 -12.50 9.60
C ARG A 3 19.09 -12.03 8.35
N ALA A 4 18.45 -10.87 8.40
CA ALA A 4 17.77 -10.30 7.23
C ALA A 4 18.79 -9.71 6.24
N ALA A 5 19.86 -9.08 6.71
CA ALA A 5 20.90 -8.52 5.88
C ALA A 5 21.71 -9.57 5.09
N GLU A 6 21.74 -10.83 5.55
CA GLU A 6 22.42 -11.94 4.87
C GLU A 6 21.60 -12.50 3.69
N ILE A 7 20.30 -12.22 3.66
CA ILE A 7 19.36 -12.78 2.65
C ILE A 7 19.04 -11.76 1.57
N ILE A 8 19.21 -10.46 1.86
CA ILE A 8 18.83 -9.37 0.96
C ILE A 8 20.02 -8.97 0.09
N HIS A 9 19.83 -8.97 -1.22
CA HIS A 9 20.78 -8.41 -2.21
C HIS A 9 20.20 -7.08 -2.72
N PRO A 10 20.52 -5.93 -2.09
CA PRO A 10 19.93 -4.66 -2.48
C PRO A 10 20.49 -4.17 -3.82
N VAL A 11 19.62 -3.80 -4.73
CA VAL A 11 19.93 -3.07 -5.94
C VAL A 11 19.23 -1.72 -5.88
N ALA A 12 19.98 -0.64 -6.10
CA ALA A 12 19.43 0.71 -6.11
C ALA A 12 19.15 1.18 -7.54
N VAL A 13 17.92 1.64 -7.77
CA VAL A 13 17.54 2.30 -9.03
C VAL A 13 17.18 3.75 -8.71
N THR A 14 17.75 4.70 -9.45
CA THR A 14 17.54 6.12 -9.19
C THR A 14 16.38 6.65 -10.00
N GLN A 15 15.40 7.25 -9.32
CA GLN A 15 14.38 8.08 -9.94
C GLN A 15 14.90 9.53 -10.01
N GLU A 16 15.47 9.95 -11.15
CA GLU A 16 16.06 11.29 -11.30
C GLU A 16 15.04 12.43 -11.19
N LYS A 17 13.79 12.18 -11.60
CA LYS A 17 12.69 13.13 -11.52
C LYS A 17 11.49 12.47 -10.83
N PRO A 18 10.85 13.13 -9.86
CA PRO A 18 9.70 12.58 -9.12
C PRO A 18 8.43 12.65 -10.00
N LEU A 19 8.30 11.72 -10.95
CA LEU A 19 7.19 11.66 -11.90
C LEU A 19 6.04 10.75 -11.44
N GLY A 20 5.98 10.45 -10.16
CA GLY A 20 4.91 9.64 -9.56
C GLY A 20 5.33 8.19 -9.24
N LEU A 21 4.41 7.49 -8.55
CA LEU A 21 4.64 6.11 -8.12
C LEU A 21 4.74 5.14 -9.30
N GLY A 22 3.88 5.30 -10.33
CA GLY A 22 3.94 4.48 -11.53
C GLY A 22 5.30 4.57 -12.22
N HIS A 23 5.87 5.78 -12.30
CA HIS A 23 7.22 5.97 -12.84
C HIS A 23 8.29 5.25 -11.99
N ALA A 24 8.21 5.36 -10.67
CA ALA A 24 9.16 4.67 -9.77
C ALA A 24 9.09 3.15 -9.93
N VAL A 25 7.88 2.59 -10.01
CA VAL A 25 7.65 1.16 -10.24
C VAL A 25 8.19 0.74 -11.62
N GLY A 26 7.96 1.56 -12.66
CA GLY A 26 8.46 1.28 -14.02
C GLY A 26 9.98 1.15 -14.11
N LEU A 27 10.72 1.88 -13.28
CA LEU A 27 12.19 1.79 -13.24
C LEU A 27 12.69 0.44 -12.71
N ALA A 28 11.90 -0.25 -11.91
CA ALA A 28 12.25 -1.56 -11.37
C ALA A 28 12.37 -2.65 -12.44
N GLU A 29 11.75 -2.47 -13.62
CA GLU A 29 11.86 -3.42 -14.75
C GLU A 29 13.32 -3.75 -15.11
N SER A 30 14.21 -2.77 -15.00
CA SER A 30 15.62 -2.91 -15.36
C SER A 30 16.44 -3.82 -14.44
N VAL A 31 15.88 -4.22 -13.30
CA VAL A 31 16.58 -5.03 -12.28
C VAL A 31 15.85 -6.34 -11.97
N LEU A 32 14.76 -6.62 -12.66
CA LEU A 32 14.06 -7.90 -12.58
C LEU A 32 14.61 -8.87 -13.61
N ASP A 33 14.74 -10.13 -13.22
CA ASP A 33 15.14 -11.20 -14.15
C ASP A 33 14.01 -11.49 -15.17
N ASP A 34 14.38 -11.99 -16.34
CA ASP A 34 13.43 -12.22 -17.45
C ASP A 34 12.38 -13.30 -17.14
N ASP A 35 12.66 -14.21 -16.22
CA ASP A 35 11.78 -15.29 -15.80
C ASP A 35 10.88 -14.93 -14.60
N GLU A 36 11.03 -13.73 -14.03
CA GLU A 36 10.14 -13.23 -12.99
C GLU A 36 8.84 -12.72 -13.61
N ASP A 37 7.75 -13.46 -13.40
CA ASP A 37 6.41 -13.13 -13.91
C ASP A 37 5.65 -12.15 -13.01
N CYS A 38 6.11 -11.96 -11.76
CA CYS A 38 5.55 -11.02 -10.81
C CYS A 38 6.59 -10.52 -9.80
N PHE A 39 6.30 -9.39 -9.20
CA PHE A 39 7.14 -8.79 -8.16
C PHE A 39 6.30 -8.08 -7.10
N ALA A 40 6.85 -7.93 -5.91
CA ALA A 40 6.21 -7.21 -4.82
C ALA A 40 6.66 -5.75 -4.79
N VAL A 41 5.71 -4.82 -4.67
CA VAL A 41 5.96 -3.41 -4.34
C VAL A 41 5.53 -3.18 -2.90
N MET A 42 6.45 -2.65 -2.08
CA MET A 42 6.21 -2.36 -0.67
C MET A 42 6.62 -0.91 -0.39
N LEU A 43 5.63 -0.04 -0.21
CA LEU A 43 5.90 1.35 0.15
C LEU A 43 6.40 1.42 1.60
N PRO A 44 7.49 2.17 1.88
CA PRO A 44 8.13 2.17 3.19
C PRO A 44 7.35 2.93 4.26
N ASP A 45 6.45 3.81 3.84
CA ASP A 45 5.60 4.64 4.68
C ASP A 45 4.26 3.99 5.06
N ASP A 46 4.00 2.78 4.60
CA ASP A 46 2.77 2.04 4.91
C ASP A 46 3.11 0.75 5.68
N VAL A 47 2.90 0.74 6.98
CA VAL A 47 3.21 -0.41 7.84
C VAL A 47 1.95 -1.21 8.13
N ILE A 48 1.99 -2.49 7.80
CA ILE A 48 0.87 -3.43 7.92
C ILE A 48 1.18 -4.49 8.99
N GLU A 49 0.26 -4.68 9.91
CA GLU A 49 0.30 -5.74 10.92
C GLU A 49 -1.01 -6.57 10.91
N PRO A 50 -0.94 -7.91 10.92
CA PRO A 50 0.28 -8.73 10.90
C PRO A 50 0.95 -8.76 9.53
N THR A 51 2.26 -9.02 9.52
CA THR A 51 3.09 -9.11 8.29
C THR A 51 2.71 -10.26 7.37
N ALA A 52 1.85 -11.18 7.82
CA ALA A 52 1.36 -12.32 7.05
C ALA A 52 0.50 -11.92 5.83
N ALA A 53 0.09 -10.65 5.70
CA ALA A 53 -0.70 -10.14 4.58
C ALA A 53 -0.07 -10.49 3.21
N MET A 54 1.26 -10.37 3.07
CA MET A 54 1.94 -10.74 1.82
C MET A 54 1.83 -12.23 1.48
N SER A 55 1.83 -13.11 2.48
CA SER A 55 1.64 -14.56 2.25
C SER A 55 0.24 -14.86 1.73
N GLU A 56 -0.76 -14.14 2.22
CA GLU A 56 -2.13 -14.23 1.75
C GLU A 56 -2.27 -13.74 0.30
N MET A 57 -1.66 -12.61 -0.02
CA MET A 57 -1.64 -12.09 -1.41
C MET A 57 -0.98 -13.09 -2.38
N ILE A 58 0.11 -13.74 -1.97
CA ILE A 58 0.76 -14.78 -2.76
C ILE A 58 -0.17 -15.98 -2.97
N ARG A 59 -0.92 -16.39 -1.94
CA ARG A 59 -1.92 -17.46 -2.06
C ARG A 59 -2.98 -17.11 -3.09
N VAL A 60 -3.55 -15.92 -2.99
CA VAL A 60 -4.59 -15.42 -3.91
C VAL A 60 -4.07 -15.35 -5.35
N ARG A 61 -2.84 -14.87 -5.58
CA ARG A 61 -2.23 -14.88 -6.91
C ARG A 61 -2.08 -16.29 -7.48
N LYS A 62 -1.67 -17.26 -6.67
CA LYS A 62 -1.55 -18.66 -7.12
C LYS A 62 -2.89 -19.27 -7.53
N GLU A 63 -3.96 -18.82 -6.91
CA GLU A 63 -5.32 -19.33 -7.14
C GLU A 63 -5.99 -18.65 -8.34
N HIS A 64 -5.83 -17.33 -8.49
CA HIS A 64 -6.55 -16.52 -9.47
C HIS A 64 -5.69 -15.95 -10.60
N GLY A 65 -4.36 -15.98 -10.46
CA GLY A 65 -3.44 -15.34 -11.40
C GLY A 65 -3.44 -13.81 -11.28
N GLY A 66 -2.71 -13.13 -12.18
CA GLY A 66 -2.69 -11.69 -12.33
C GLY A 66 -2.08 -10.94 -11.16
N SER A 67 -2.52 -9.71 -10.93
CA SER A 67 -2.04 -8.87 -9.84
C SER A 67 -2.92 -9.00 -8.59
N VAL A 68 -2.30 -8.86 -7.41
CA VAL A 68 -3.03 -8.85 -6.13
C VAL A 68 -2.58 -7.64 -5.31
N LEU A 69 -3.54 -6.88 -4.82
CA LEU A 69 -3.31 -5.70 -4.00
C LEU A 69 -3.86 -5.91 -2.59
N LEU A 70 -3.31 -5.18 -1.63
CA LEU A 70 -3.88 -5.16 -0.29
C LEU A 70 -4.84 -3.97 -0.17
N ALA A 71 -6.05 -4.23 0.28
CA ALA A 71 -7.07 -3.23 0.54
C ALA A 71 -7.36 -3.12 2.04
N VAL A 72 -7.71 -1.92 2.48
CA VAL A 72 -8.31 -1.67 3.80
C VAL A 72 -9.59 -0.89 3.63
N GLU A 73 -10.53 -1.08 4.55
CA GLU A 73 -11.69 -0.20 4.66
C GLU A 73 -11.30 1.09 5.39
N VAL A 74 -11.72 2.22 4.85
CA VAL A 74 -11.56 3.52 5.49
C VAL A 74 -12.92 4.20 5.71
N ASP A 75 -12.96 5.19 6.59
CA ASP A 75 -14.13 6.07 6.67
C ASP A 75 -14.39 6.70 5.29
N PRO A 76 -15.62 6.64 4.77
CA PRO A 76 -15.96 7.22 3.47
C PRO A 76 -15.52 8.68 3.30
N ALA A 77 -15.44 9.46 4.37
CA ALA A 77 -14.94 10.84 4.31
C ALA A 77 -13.46 10.96 3.91
N HIS A 78 -12.68 9.87 3.98
CA HIS A 78 -11.24 9.86 3.72
C HIS A 78 -10.85 9.22 2.39
N VAL A 79 -11.80 8.67 1.62
CA VAL A 79 -11.50 7.95 0.35
C VAL A 79 -10.76 8.80 -0.68
N SER A 80 -10.99 10.12 -0.67
CA SER A 80 -10.36 11.07 -1.61
C SER A 80 -8.84 11.22 -1.46
N SER A 81 -8.25 10.58 -0.45
CA SER A 81 -6.79 10.56 -0.25
C SER A 81 -6.09 9.37 -0.92
N TYR A 82 -6.85 8.40 -1.45
CA TYR A 82 -6.34 7.10 -1.87
C TYR A 82 -6.83 6.68 -3.25
N GLY A 83 -6.18 5.69 -3.84
CA GLY A 83 -6.77 4.90 -4.91
C GLY A 83 -7.88 4.00 -4.36
N VAL A 84 -9.08 4.09 -4.93
CA VAL A 84 -10.28 3.39 -4.48
C VAL A 84 -10.63 2.27 -5.45
N PHE A 85 -10.91 1.09 -4.93
CA PHE A 85 -11.29 -0.07 -5.72
C PHE A 85 -12.78 -0.12 -6.02
N ASP A 86 -13.14 -0.43 -7.27
CA ASP A 86 -14.42 -1.00 -7.64
C ASP A 86 -14.29 -2.52 -7.67
N VAL A 87 -15.16 -3.21 -6.92
CA VAL A 87 -14.99 -4.63 -6.65
C VAL A 87 -16.25 -5.45 -6.83
N GLU A 88 -16.08 -6.67 -7.32
CA GLU A 88 -17.08 -7.73 -7.29
C GLU A 88 -16.77 -8.73 -6.16
N ARG A 89 -17.82 -9.30 -5.58
CA ARG A 89 -17.69 -10.35 -4.56
C ARG A 89 -17.14 -11.63 -5.18
N THR A 90 -16.35 -12.36 -4.40
CA THR A 90 -15.93 -13.74 -4.69
C THR A 90 -16.55 -14.70 -3.65
N GLU A 91 -16.19 -15.97 -3.71
CA GLU A 91 -16.60 -16.96 -2.70
C GLU A 91 -15.93 -16.71 -1.34
N ASP A 92 -14.72 -16.11 -1.34
CA ASP A 92 -14.01 -15.69 -0.13
C ASP A 92 -14.36 -14.24 0.21
N ASP A 93 -14.98 -14.00 1.36
CA ASP A 93 -15.37 -12.65 1.78
C ASP A 93 -14.18 -11.69 1.97
N ARG A 94 -12.97 -12.19 2.16
CA ARG A 94 -11.74 -11.40 2.27
C ARG A 94 -11.04 -11.16 0.95
N VAL A 95 -11.43 -11.87 -0.11
CA VAL A 95 -10.89 -11.70 -1.46
C VAL A 95 -11.97 -11.08 -2.33
N LYS A 96 -11.63 -10.03 -3.07
CA LYS A 96 -12.55 -9.42 -4.02
C LYS A 96 -11.87 -9.36 -5.38
N LYS A 97 -12.65 -9.55 -6.44
CA LYS A 97 -12.19 -9.28 -7.80
C LYS A 97 -12.30 -7.78 -8.06
N VAL A 98 -11.23 -7.17 -8.56
CA VAL A 98 -11.24 -5.75 -8.93
C VAL A 98 -11.74 -5.62 -10.37
N VAL A 99 -12.71 -4.73 -10.57
CA VAL A 99 -13.31 -4.43 -11.88
C VAL A 99 -13.02 -3.01 -12.34
N GLY A 100 -12.45 -2.18 -11.46
CA GLY A 100 -11.99 -0.82 -11.75
C GLY A 100 -11.23 -0.23 -10.57
N MET A 101 -10.48 0.83 -10.84
CA MET A 101 -9.73 1.55 -9.82
C MET A 101 -9.68 3.04 -10.14
N VAL A 102 -9.96 3.91 -9.17
CA VAL A 102 -9.99 5.36 -9.35
C VAL A 102 -9.05 6.05 -8.38
N GLU A 103 -8.14 6.89 -8.90
CA GLU A 103 -7.18 7.64 -8.08
C GLU A 103 -7.84 8.86 -7.45
N LYS A 104 -7.88 8.89 -6.12
CA LYS A 104 -8.36 10.02 -5.30
C LYS A 104 -9.68 10.60 -5.82
N PRO A 105 -10.76 9.81 -5.89
CA PRO A 105 -12.06 10.29 -6.35
C PRO A 105 -12.63 11.35 -5.40
N ALA A 106 -13.63 12.11 -5.83
CA ALA A 106 -14.50 12.81 -4.90
C ALA A 106 -15.28 11.79 -4.05
N VAL A 107 -15.65 12.16 -2.83
CA VAL A 107 -16.33 11.25 -1.89
C VAL A 107 -17.61 10.68 -2.50
N GLU A 108 -18.36 11.52 -3.20
CA GLU A 108 -19.61 11.16 -3.89
C GLU A 108 -19.42 10.25 -5.11
N ASP A 109 -18.23 10.23 -5.71
CA ASP A 109 -17.89 9.46 -6.90
C ASP A 109 -17.11 8.16 -6.57
N ALA A 110 -16.79 7.95 -5.29
CA ALA A 110 -16.03 6.77 -4.88
C ALA A 110 -16.84 5.49 -5.04
N PRO A 111 -16.34 4.47 -5.78
CA PRO A 111 -17.08 3.24 -6.04
C PRO A 111 -17.25 2.37 -4.79
N SER A 112 -16.40 2.55 -3.79
CA SER A 112 -16.44 1.85 -2.51
C SER A 112 -15.68 2.64 -1.43
N ASN A 113 -15.54 2.05 -0.24
CA ASN A 113 -14.63 2.53 0.81
C ASN A 113 -13.39 1.63 0.97
N LEU A 114 -13.16 0.71 0.02
CA LEU A 114 -11.95 -0.10 -0.05
C LEU A 114 -10.85 0.67 -0.78
N VAL A 115 -9.75 0.94 -0.08
CA VAL A 115 -8.65 1.73 -0.62
C VAL A 115 -7.36 0.93 -0.71
N ALA A 116 -6.52 1.31 -1.67
CA ALA A 116 -5.20 0.73 -1.83
C ALA A 116 -4.28 1.12 -0.68
N THR A 117 -3.51 0.14 -0.25
CA THR A 117 -2.39 0.33 0.67
C THR A 117 -1.08 0.26 -0.11
N GLY A 118 0.03 0.49 0.57
CA GLY A 118 1.37 0.38 -0.02
C GLY A 118 1.88 -1.06 -0.23
N ARG A 119 0.99 -2.02 -0.49
CA ARG A 119 1.32 -3.44 -0.70
C ARG A 119 0.71 -3.94 -1.99
N TYR A 120 1.58 -4.28 -2.95
CA TYR A 120 1.18 -4.76 -4.26
C TYR A 120 1.99 -6.01 -4.60
N LEU A 121 1.37 -7.00 -5.20
CA LEU A 121 1.98 -8.11 -5.91
C LEU A 121 1.55 -7.97 -7.36
N LEU A 122 2.43 -7.40 -8.19
CA LEU A 122 2.11 -6.99 -9.54
C LEU A 122 2.56 -8.04 -10.56
N ASP A 123 1.72 -8.29 -11.54
CA ASP A 123 2.07 -9.01 -12.74
C ASP A 123 3.03 -8.18 -13.60
N ARG A 124 3.97 -8.83 -14.29
CA ARG A 124 4.95 -8.16 -15.16
C ARG A 124 4.30 -7.32 -16.27
N ALA A 125 3.08 -7.65 -16.67
CA ALA A 125 2.30 -6.85 -17.64
C ALA A 125 2.12 -5.39 -17.22
N ILE A 126 2.29 -5.06 -15.94
CA ILE A 126 2.21 -3.68 -15.45
C ILE A 126 3.20 -2.74 -16.14
N PHE A 127 4.38 -3.22 -16.54
CA PHE A 127 5.39 -2.39 -17.19
C PHE A 127 4.92 -1.92 -18.58
N ASP A 128 4.21 -2.78 -19.31
CA ASP A 128 3.61 -2.38 -20.59
C ASP A 128 2.49 -1.36 -20.38
N ALA A 129 1.63 -1.56 -19.41
CA ALA A 129 0.59 -0.59 -19.05
C ALA A 129 1.19 0.77 -18.66
N LEU A 130 2.24 0.79 -17.81
CA LEU A 130 2.94 2.01 -17.39
C LEU A 130 3.54 2.80 -18.56
N ARG A 131 3.94 2.15 -19.64
CA ARG A 131 4.44 2.82 -20.85
C ARG A 131 3.33 3.46 -21.70
N ARG A 132 2.08 3.07 -21.50
CA ARG A 132 0.92 3.50 -22.30
C ARG A 132 0.02 4.51 -21.61
N ILE A 133 0.09 4.62 -20.29
CA ILE A 133 -0.67 5.64 -19.56
C ILE A 133 -0.05 7.02 -19.77
N GLU A 134 -0.90 8.04 -19.68
CA GLU A 134 -0.48 9.44 -19.67
C GLU A 134 -0.40 9.95 -18.22
N PRO A 135 0.33 11.05 -17.95
CA PRO A 135 0.33 11.68 -16.65
C PRO A 135 -1.09 12.06 -16.21
N GLY A 136 -1.51 11.52 -15.06
CA GLY A 136 -2.82 11.75 -14.48
C GLY A 136 -2.85 12.92 -13.48
N LYS A 137 -3.53 12.73 -12.35
CA LYS A 137 -3.68 13.75 -11.30
C LYS A 137 -2.31 14.24 -10.81
N GLY A 138 -2.14 15.56 -10.77
CA GLY A 138 -0.87 16.17 -10.38
C GLY A 138 0.23 16.15 -11.44
N GLY A 139 -0.02 15.64 -12.65
CA GLY A 139 0.99 15.48 -13.70
C GLY A 139 1.92 14.29 -13.46
N GLU A 140 1.52 13.35 -12.63
CA GLU A 140 2.27 12.15 -12.26
C GLU A 140 1.78 10.91 -13.01
N LEU A 141 2.66 9.98 -13.31
CA LEU A 141 2.30 8.64 -13.77
C LEU A 141 1.77 7.84 -12.57
N GLN A 142 0.46 7.66 -12.52
CA GLN A 142 -0.21 6.98 -11.42
C GLN A 142 -0.16 5.45 -11.63
N LEU A 143 0.26 4.73 -10.60
CA LEU A 143 0.21 3.25 -10.62
C LEU A 143 -1.24 2.76 -10.73
N THR A 144 -2.17 3.48 -10.12
CA THR A 144 -3.61 3.23 -10.17
C THR A 144 -4.14 3.20 -11.61
N ASP A 145 -3.74 4.17 -12.44
CA ASP A 145 -4.18 4.26 -13.84
C ASP A 145 -3.63 3.09 -14.67
N ALA A 146 -2.41 2.64 -14.41
CA ALA A 146 -1.84 1.48 -15.09
C ALA A 146 -2.54 0.17 -14.68
N ILE A 147 -2.94 0.04 -13.42
CA ILE A 147 -3.71 -1.11 -12.93
C ILE A 147 -5.10 -1.10 -13.56
N ASP A 148 -5.76 0.05 -13.62
CA ASP A 148 -7.08 0.18 -14.25
C ASP A 148 -7.03 -0.17 -15.75
N LEU A 149 -5.97 0.25 -16.46
CA LEU A 149 -5.74 -0.15 -17.85
C LEU A 149 -5.64 -1.67 -17.98
N LEU A 150 -4.88 -2.36 -17.12
CA LEU A 150 -4.79 -3.83 -17.13
C LEU A 150 -6.15 -4.49 -16.88
N ILE A 151 -6.95 -3.96 -15.95
CA ILE A 151 -8.31 -4.45 -15.69
C ILE A 151 -9.17 -4.33 -16.95
N SER A 152 -9.15 -3.18 -17.62
CA SER A 152 -9.91 -2.92 -18.84
C SER A 152 -9.53 -3.84 -20.00
N GLU A 153 -8.30 -4.34 -20.02
CA GLU A 153 -7.77 -5.30 -21.00
C GLU A 153 -8.04 -6.76 -20.61
N GLY A 154 -8.71 -6.99 -19.47
CA GLY A 154 -9.12 -8.31 -19.01
C GLY A 154 -8.06 -9.06 -18.21
N HIS A 155 -6.99 -8.40 -17.76
CA HIS A 155 -6.05 -8.99 -16.82
C HIS A 155 -6.71 -9.21 -15.46
N PRO A 156 -6.52 -10.37 -14.81
CA PRO A 156 -7.05 -10.61 -13.49
C PRO A 156 -6.40 -9.70 -12.45
N VAL A 157 -7.22 -8.99 -11.69
CA VAL A 157 -6.77 -8.20 -10.52
C VAL A 157 -7.67 -8.52 -9.35
N HIS A 158 -7.07 -8.83 -8.19
CA HIS A 158 -7.78 -9.13 -6.96
C HIS A 158 -7.26 -8.26 -5.82
N VAL A 159 -8.09 -8.07 -4.82
CA VAL A 159 -7.66 -7.49 -3.55
C VAL A 159 -7.87 -8.48 -2.42
N VAL A 160 -6.93 -8.46 -1.47
CA VAL A 160 -7.09 -9.04 -0.16
C VAL A 160 -7.51 -7.92 0.79
N VAL A 161 -8.68 -8.05 1.39
CA VAL A 161 -9.17 -7.10 2.39
C VAL A 161 -8.48 -7.39 3.71
N HIS A 162 -7.71 -6.44 4.19
CA HIS A 162 -6.95 -6.53 5.43
C HIS A 162 -7.79 -6.03 6.60
N ASP A 163 -7.94 -6.86 7.60
CA ASP A 163 -8.67 -6.60 8.83
C ASP A 163 -7.78 -6.28 10.04
N GLY A 164 -6.46 -6.18 9.81
CA GLY A 164 -5.47 -5.86 10.83
C GLY A 164 -5.21 -4.35 10.96
N ILE A 165 -4.06 -4.02 11.51
CA ILE A 165 -3.66 -2.63 11.75
C ILE A 165 -2.85 -2.12 10.55
N ARG A 166 -3.20 -0.93 10.09
CA ARG A 166 -2.42 -0.15 9.13
C ARG A 166 -1.94 1.14 9.78
N HIS A 167 -0.65 1.41 9.69
CA HIS A 167 -0.06 2.68 10.09
C HIS A 167 0.41 3.41 8.82
N ASP A 168 -0.24 4.52 8.51
CA ASP A 168 0.18 5.43 7.44
C ASP A 168 1.21 6.40 8.00
N LEU A 169 2.48 6.15 7.69
CA LEU A 169 3.61 6.96 8.17
C LEU A 169 3.97 8.11 7.21
N GLY A 170 3.26 8.25 6.09
CA GLY A 170 3.48 9.27 5.07
C GLY A 170 3.12 10.69 5.52
N ASN A 171 2.47 10.82 6.68
CA ASN A 171 2.11 12.11 7.26
C ASN A 171 2.32 12.13 8.78
N PRO A 172 2.52 13.32 9.39
CA PRO A 172 2.77 13.44 10.84
C PRO A 172 1.62 12.91 11.72
N ALA A 173 0.37 13.00 11.26
CA ALA A 173 -0.80 12.55 12.04
C ALA A 173 -0.83 11.02 12.19
N GLY A 174 -0.30 10.27 11.22
CA GLY A 174 -0.11 8.83 11.30
C GLY A 174 1.23 8.44 11.94
N PHE A 175 2.32 9.12 11.56
CA PHE A 175 3.68 8.81 12.00
C PHE A 175 3.86 8.94 13.52
N ILE A 176 3.35 10.04 14.13
CA ILE A 176 3.54 10.31 15.56
C ILE A 176 2.85 9.25 16.43
N PRO A 177 1.54 8.97 16.25
CA PRO A 177 0.87 7.92 17.04
C PRO A 177 1.50 6.54 16.84
N ALA A 178 1.84 6.16 15.62
CA ALA A 178 2.49 4.89 15.34
C ALA A 178 3.85 4.77 16.04
N SER A 179 4.66 5.82 16.00
CA SER A 179 5.97 5.85 16.68
C SER A 179 5.82 5.66 18.20
N VAL A 180 4.83 6.30 18.82
CA VAL A 180 4.50 6.14 20.23
C VAL A 180 4.06 4.70 20.51
N GLU A 181 3.14 4.14 19.72
CA GLU A 181 2.64 2.79 19.91
C GLU A 181 3.76 1.75 19.80
N PHE A 182 4.59 1.81 18.76
CA PHE A 182 5.74 0.91 18.62
C PHE A 182 6.74 1.09 19.77
N GLY A 183 6.95 2.32 20.23
CA GLY A 183 7.80 2.62 21.39
C GLY A 183 7.27 1.98 22.68
N LEU A 184 5.97 2.10 22.96
CA LEU A 184 5.31 1.51 24.12
C LEU A 184 5.34 -0.02 24.11
N ARG A 185 5.19 -0.63 22.94
CA ARG A 185 5.26 -2.09 22.76
C ARG A 185 6.69 -2.64 22.88
N HIS A 186 7.71 -1.78 22.84
CA HIS A 186 9.11 -2.22 22.88
C HIS A 186 9.52 -2.61 24.31
N PRO A 187 10.00 -3.87 24.58
CA PRO A 187 10.23 -4.39 25.90
C PRO A 187 11.28 -3.61 26.72
N LYS A 188 12.23 -2.96 26.05
CA LYS A 188 13.29 -2.18 26.71
C LYS A 188 12.90 -0.72 26.96
N TYR A 189 12.18 -0.10 26.01
CA TYR A 189 11.92 1.35 26.04
C TYR A 189 10.51 1.68 26.52
N GLY A 190 9.57 0.74 26.38
CA GLY A 190 8.15 0.97 26.69
C GLY A 190 7.88 1.47 28.11
N PRO A 191 8.45 0.86 29.16
CA PRO A 191 8.21 1.32 30.54
C PRO A 191 8.59 2.78 30.79
N ALA A 192 9.79 3.20 30.37
CA ALA A 192 10.23 4.58 30.52
C ALA A 192 9.43 5.56 29.69
N LEU A 193 9.13 5.17 28.42
CA LEU A 193 8.29 5.98 27.53
C LEU A 193 6.89 6.19 28.09
N PHE A 194 6.31 5.18 28.74
CA PHE A 194 5.00 5.30 29.36
C PHE A 194 4.98 6.38 30.44
N GLU A 195 5.97 6.37 31.35
CA GLU A 195 6.11 7.37 32.42
C GLU A 195 6.29 8.79 31.82
N ASP A 196 7.15 8.93 30.82
CA ASP A 196 7.38 10.18 30.11
C ASP A 196 6.11 10.74 29.47
N LEU A 197 5.32 9.88 28.83
CA LEU A 197 4.04 10.25 28.19
C LEU A 197 3.00 10.68 29.22
N GLU A 198 2.89 10.00 30.38
CA GLU A 198 1.96 10.41 31.43
C GLU A 198 2.32 11.83 31.92
N ALA A 199 3.61 12.10 32.19
CA ALA A 199 4.07 13.41 32.59
C ALA A 199 3.80 14.52 31.57
N LEU A 200 3.98 14.19 30.25
CA LEU A 200 3.66 15.11 29.16
C LEU A 200 2.16 15.38 29.06
N LEU A 201 1.32 14.35 29.16
CA LEU A 201 -0.14 14.49 29.11
C LEU A 201 -0.65 15.35 30.29
N GLU A 202 -0.13 15.16 31.49
CA GLU A 202 -0.48 16.01 32.65
C GLU A 202 -0.09 17.47 32.42
N LYS A 203 1.11 17.70 31.86
CA LYS A 203 1.62 19.04 31.58
C LYS A 203 0.77 19.81 30.55
N TYR A 204 0.38 19.15 29.46
CA TYR A 204 -0.29 19.81 28.32
C TYR A 204 -1.81 19.68 28.31
N ARG A 205 -2.40 18.84 29.16
CA ARG A 205 -3.87 18.68 29.25
C ARG A 205 -4.64 19.98 29.40
N PRO A 206 -4.17 20.99 30.21
CA PRO A 206 -4.89 22.26 30.34
C PRO A 206 -4.90 23.13 29.07
N GLU A 207 -3.97 22.88 28.15
CA GLU A 207 -3.82 23.66 26.90
C GLU A 207 -4.57 23.04 25.72
N LEU A 208 -4.91 21.74 25.80
CA LEU A 208 -5.50 20.95 24.72
C LEU A 208 -6.97 20.56 24.97
N GLY A 209 -7.52 20.86 26.17
CA GLY A 209 -8.88 20.54 26.62
C GLY A 209 -9.89 21.62 26.44
#